data_1907d58f7594ab52c45d144ffb4acfd7
#
_entry.id   1907d58f7594ab52c45d144ffb4acfd7
#
_cell.length_a   1.000
_cell.length_b   1.000
_cell.length_c   1.000
_cell.angle_alpha   90.00
_cell.angle_beta   90.00
_cell.angle_gamma   90.00
#
_symmetry.space_group_name_H-M   'P 1'
#
loop_
_entity.id
_entity.type
_entity.pdbx_description
1 polymer ?
#
loop_
_entity_poly.entity_id
_entity_poly.type
_entity_poly.pdbx_seq_one_letter_code
_entity_poly.pdbx_strand_id
1 'polypeptide(L)'
;MVQLNGTTTVKNSSYFGYGQSYEATSSGTGIIVGKSDTELLIVTNAHVVDNIDNLKCVFSDGTSASCSVKGSKSDQDIAVAAVSLSDISSDTASNIAIAELEDSSDIKVGQQVVAIGNALGEGQSVTTGIISAKDRSITVNNVTFTGLLMTDAAINSGNSGGALLNSEGKVIAINFAKTSSDGVEGMAYSIPVSNVKDIIDSLMTKQTRNKVSSDKAAYLGIAAVDITSNYASYYGFPVGILIRTVADDSAADKAGLETYDTIVGFDDQTVTTMSGLTNMLQYYEAGEKVTIDYYHMEGSEYVLKSTEVTLGSKKAS
;
A
#
# COMPACT_ATOMS: atom_id res chain seq x y z
N MET A 1 -18.26 2.84 -1.93
CA MET A 1 -17.39 1.70 -1.53
C MET A 1 -17.24 0.79 -2.72
N VAL A 2 -16.07 0.19 -2.86
CA VAL A 2 -15.77 -0.81 -3.90
C VAL A 2 -15.04 -2.00 -3.28
N GLN A 3 -15.13 -3.17 -3.92
CA GLN A 3 -14.29 -4.31 -3.61
C GLN A 3 -13.01 -4.21 -4.46
N LEU A 4 -11.87 -4.47 -3.83
CA LEU A 4 -10.58 -4.56 -4.51
C LEU A 4 -10.13 -6.02 -4.51
N ASN A 5 -9.91 -6.57 -5.71
CA ASN A 5 -9.45 -7.94 -5.91
C ASN A 5 -8.12 -7.91 -6.64
N GLY A 6 -7.10 -8.39 -5.96
CA GLY A 6 -5.75 -8.51 -6.47
C GLY A 6 -5.39 -9.94 -6.84
N THR A 7 -4.61 -10.12 -7.89
CA THR A 7 -3.98 -11.40 -8.22
C THR A 7 -2.48 -11.22 -8.36
N THR A 8 -1.70 -12.17 -7.83
CA THR A 8 -0.25 -12.20 -7.98
C THR A 8 0.23 -13.60 -8.32
N THR A 9 1.26 -13.69 -9.13
CA THR A 9 1.88 -14.96 -9.52
C THR A 9 3.03 -15.31 -8.60
N VAL A 10 2.83 -16.25 -7.70
CA VAL A 10 3.87 -16.76 -6.81
C VAL A 10 4.66 -17.85 -7.52
N LYS A 11 5.97 -17.60 -7.73
CA LYS A 11 6.90 -18.60 -8.28
C LYS A 11 7.62 -19.31 -7.14
N ASN A 12 7.33 -20.59 -6.95
CA ASN A 12 8.07 -21.43 -6.02
C ASN A 12 9.36 -21.93 -6.70
N SER A 13 10.51 -21.41 -6.31
CA SER A 13 11.80 -21.95 -6.77
C SER A 13 12.13 -23.22 -5.98
N SER A 14 11.88 -24.38 -6.57
CA SER A 14 12.36 -25.66 -6.04
C SER A 14 13.85 -25.81 -6.37
N TYR A 15 14.65 -26.24 -5.39
CA TYR A 15 16.09 -26.53 -5.53
C TYR A 15 16.41 -27.60 -6.61
N PHE A 16 15.40 -28.28 -7.15
CA PHE A 16 15.49 -29.32 -8.19
C PHE A 16 14.89 -28.92 -9.55
N GLY A 17 14.69 -27.62 -9.84
CA GLY A 17 14.40 -27.16 -11.22
C GLY A 17 12.96 -27.31 -11.69
N TYR A 18 12.01 -27.80 -10.88
CA TYR A 18 10.58 -27.84 -11.18
C TYR A 18 9.85 -26.82 -10.30
N GLY A 19 9.95 -25.54 -10.66
CA GLY A 19 9.17 -24.48 -10.02
C GLY A 19 7.73 -24.53 -10.53
N GLN A 20 6.76 -24.73 -9.65
CA GLN A 20 5.35 -24.48 -9.97
C GLN A 20 5.02 -23.02 -9.65
N SER A 21 4.36 -22.32 -10.59
CA SER A 21 3.74 -21.03 -10.30
C SER A 21 2.27 -21.26 -9.97
N TYR A 22 1.78 -20.57 -8.93
CA TYR A 22 0.35 -20.53 -8.61
C TYR A 22 -0.09 -19.08 -8.47
N GLU A 23 -1.36 -18.80 -8.79
CA GLU A 23 -1.96 -17.49 -8.53
C GLU A 23 -2.43 -17.42 -7.07
N ALA A 24 -1.97 -16.43 -6.37
CA ALA A 24 -2.51 -16.02 -5.07
C ALA A 24 -3.46 -14.84 -5.28
N THR A 25 -4.56 -14.82 -4.54
CA THR A 25 -5.56 -13.75 -4.58
C THR A 25 -5.55 -12.98 -3.28
N SER A 26 -5.70 -11.66 -3.37
CA SER A 26 -5.96 -10.76 -2.26
C SER A 26 -7.32 -10.10 -2.46
N SER A 27 -8.06 -9.90 -1.38
CA SER A 27 -9.34 -9.19 -1.42
C SER A 27 -9.41 -8.20 -0.28
N GLY A 28 -9.91 -7.01 -0.56
CA GLY A 28 -10.12 -5.94 0.39
C GLY A 28 -11.19 -4.98 -0.09
N THR A 29 -11.29 -3.86 0.61
CA THR A 29 -12.27 -2.80 0.32
C THR A 29 -11.54 -1.51 -0.05
N GLY A 30 -12.18 -0.68 -0.86
CA GLY A 30 -11.74 0.68 -1.15
C GLY A 30 -12.86 1.69 -0.97
N ILE A 31 -12.47 2.89 -0.58
CA ILE A 31 -13.35 4.04 -0.38
C ILE A 31 -13.16 4.99 -1.57
N ILE A 32 -14.21 5.27 -2.31
CA ILE A 32 -14.15 6.30 -3.37
C ILE A 32 -14.15 7.67 -2.71
N VAL A 33 -13.02 8.38 -2.80
CA VAL A 33 -12.78 9.66 -2.10
C VAL A 33 -12.63 10.86 -3.03
N GLY A 34 -12.52 10.59 -4.35
CA GLY A 34 -12.34 11.68 -5.30
C GLY A 34 -12.58 11.25 -6.74
N LYS A 35 -12.65 12.25 -7.59
CA LYS A 35 -12.77 12.12 -9.04
C LYS A 35 -12.00 13.25 -9.70
N SER A 36 -11.13 12.94 -10.64
CA SER A 36 -10.52 13.89 -11.56
C SER A 36 -11.27 13.90 -12.90
N ASP A 37 -10.76 14.62 -13.88
CA ASP A 37 -11.34 14.63 -15.24
C ASP A 37 -11.23 13.26 -15.93
N THR A 38 -10.28 12.42 -15.51
CA THR A 38 -9.96 11.14 -16.18
C THR A 38 -10.06 9.92 -15.27
N GLU A 39 -10.07 10.09 -13.94
CA GLU A 39 -9.92 8.99 -12.99
C GLU A 39 -10.86 9.11 -11.80
N LEU A 40 -11.29 7.97 -11.31
CA LEU A 40 -11.91 7.79 -10.01
C LEU A 40 -10.83 7.41 -8.99
N LEU A 41 -10.78 8.10 -7.85
CA LEU A 41 -9.75 7.94 -6.84
C LEU A 41 -10.27 7.15 -5.65
N ILE A 42 -9.53 6.14 -5.24
CA ILE A 42 -9.93 5.15 -4.25
C ILE A 42 -8.84 5.04 -3.19
N VAL A 43 -9.20 5.27 -1.92
CA VAL A 43 -8.32 5.00 -0.77
C VAL A 43 -8.55 3.58 -0.27
N THR A 44 -7.47 2.90 0.11
CA THR A 44 -7.48 1.57 0.70
C THR A 44 -6.26 1.39 1.61
N ASN A 45 -6.09 0.22 2.22
CA ASN A 45 -4.85 -0.12 2.91
C ASN A 45 -3.73 -0.51 1.92
N ALA A 46 -2.48 -0.21 2.29
CA ALA A 46 -1.32 -0.59 1.50
C ALA A 46 -1.23 -2.11 1.34
N HIS A 47 -1.46 -2.89 2.41
CA HIS A 47 -1.40 -4.35 2.36
C HIS A 47 -2.45 -5.00 1.44
N VAL A 48 -3.53 -4.30 1.10
CA VAL A 48 -4.55 -4.79 0.16
C VAL A 48 -4.03 -4.79 -1.27
N VAL A 49 -3.15 -3.83 -1.60
CA VAL A 49 -2.63 -3.62 -2.95
C VAL A 49 -1.13 -3.96 -3.09
N ASP A 50 -0.49 -4.39 -2.01
CA ASP A 50 0.94 -4.69 -2.00
C ASP A 50 1.23 -6.01 -2.74
N ASN A 51 2.30 -6.01 -3.56
CA ASN A 51 2.75 -7.15 -4.36
C ASN A 51 1.67 -7.74 -5.31
N ILE A 52 0.74 -6.93 -5.80
CA ILE A 52 -0.32 -7.33 -6.73
C ILE A 52 0.14 -7.10 -8.18
N ASP A 53 0.04 -8.14 -9.03
CA ASP A 53 0.31 -8.03 -10.46
C ASP A 53 -0.86 -7.40 -11.22
N ASN A 54 -2.09 -7.76 -10.85
CA ASN A 54 -3.31 -7.21 -11.44
C ASN A 54 -4.31 -6.88 -10.35
N LEU A 55 -4.76 -5.62 -10.33
CA LEU A 55 -5.78 -5.14 -9.40
C LEU A 55 -7.07 -4.84 -10.16
N LYS A 56 -8.20 -5.34 -9.66
CA LYS A 56 -9.54 -5.05 -10.17
C LYS A 56 -10.37 -4.38 -9.09
N CYS A 57 -11.11 -3.36 -9.52
CA CYS A 57 -12.15 -2.71 -8.74
C CYS A 57 -13.51 -3.28 -9.15
N VAL A 58 -14.30 -3.75 -8.18
CA VAL A 58 -15.68 -4.21 -8.39
C VAL A 58 -16.63 -3.24 -7.71
N PHE A 59 -17.55 -2.69 -8.48
CA PHE A 59 -18.54 -1.71 -8.02
C PHE A 59 -19.75 -2.40 -7.40
N SER A 60 -20.62 -1.63 -6.73
CA SER A 60 -21.82 -2.15 -6.06
C SER A 60 -22.87 -2.76 -7.00
N ASP A 61 -22.83 -2.42 -8.27
CA ASP A 61 -23.69 -3.00 -9.32
C ASP A 61 -23.12 -4.30 -9.91
N GLY A 62 -21.99 -4.79 -9.40
CA GLY A 62 -21.28 -5.98 -9.86
C GLY A 62 -20.41 -5.77 -11.10
N THR A 63 -20.38 -4.58 -11.68
CA THR A 63 -19.46 -4.26 -12.78
C THR A 63 -18.02 -4.15 -12.25
N SER A 64 -17.04 -4.40 -13.10
CA SER A 64 -15.63 -4.34 -12.72
C SER A 64 -14.78 -3.59 -13.72
N ALA A 65 -13.75 -2.91 -13.24
CA ALA A 65 -12.77 -2.23 -14.06
C ALA A 65 -11.34 -2.52 -13.56
N SER A 66 -10.35 -2.34 -14.43
CA SER A 66 -8.94 -2.38 -14.04
C SER A 66 -8.63 -1.21 -13.11
N CYS A 67 -7.81 -1.48 -12.10
CA CYS A 67 -7.41 -0.49 -11.12
C CYS A 67 -5.89 -0.41 -11.05
N SER A 68 -5.33 0.79 -11.03
CA SER A 68 -3.90 1.03 -10.93
C SER A 68 -3.58 1.69 -9.59
N VAL A 69 -2.50 1.26 -8.93
CA VAL A 69 -2.03 1.89 -7.69
C VAL A 69 -1.29 3.18 -8.06
N LYS A 70 -1.73 4.33 -7.50
CA LYS A 70 -1.04 5.61 -7.66
C LYS A 70 0.15 5.72 -6.72
N GLY A 71 0.05 5.11 -5.55
CA GLY A 71 1.11 5.04 -4.56
C GLY A 71 0.62 4.49 -3.24
N SER A 72 1.59 4.14 -2.38
CA SER A 72 1.33 3.59 -1.04
C SER A 72 2.37 4.06 -0.01
N LYS A 73 1.96 4.08 1.26
CA LYS A 73 2.81 4.27 2.44
C LYS A 73 2.56 3.09 3.38
N SER A 74 3.42 2.09 3.29
CA SER A 74 3.26 0.83 4.03
C SER A 74 3.47 0.98 5.54
N ASP A 75 4.25 1.98 5.97
CA ASP A 75 4.47 2.33 7.37
C ASP A 75 3.22 2.93 8.04
N GLN A 76 2.30 3.50 7.25
CA GLN A 76 0.98 3.99 7.67
C GLN A 76 -0.16 3.11 7.19
N ASP A 77 0.15 2.07 6.41
CA ASP A 77 -0.79 1.14 5.78
C ASP A 77 -1.88 1.83 4.94
N ILE A 78 -1.51 2.86 4.18
CA ILE A 78 -2.40 3.61 3.29
C ILE A 78 -1.93 3.49 1.84
N ALA A 79 -2.89 3.33 0.93
CA ALA A 79 -2.67 3.40 -0.51
C ALA A 79 -3.80 4.17 -1.20
N VAL A 80 -3.47 4.78 -2.34
CA VAL A 80 -4.44 5.34 -3.27
C VAL A 80 -4.34 4.59 -4.59
N ALA A 81 -5.49 4.15 -5.07
CA ALA A 81 -5.64 3.51 -6.36
C ALA A 81 -6.58 4.34 -7.26
N ALA A 82 -6.48 4.14 -8.57
CA ALA A 82 -7.30 4.84 -9.55
C ALA A 82 -7.93 3.88 -10.55
N VAL A 83 -9.14 4.22 -10.99
CA VAL A 83 -9.83 3.58 -12.10
C VAL A 83 -10.06 4.63 -13.17
N SER A 84 -9.68 4.34 -14.43
CA SER A 84 -9.98 5.23 -15.56
C SER A 84 -11.48 5.40 -15.74
N LEU A 85 -11.94 6.63 -15.89
CA LEU A 85 -13.37 6.91 -16.15
C LEU A 85 -13.84 6.35 -17.49
N SER A 86 -12.91 6.13 -18.45
CA SER A 86 -13.24 5.47 -19.72
C SER A 86 -13.59 3.99 -19.57
N ASP A 87 -13.16 3.35 -18.49
CA ASP A 87 -13.37 1.93 -18.21
C ASP A 87 -14.62 1.68 -17.36
N ILE A 88 -15.33 2.75 -17.00
CA ILE A 88 -16.56 2.71 -16.21
C ILE A 88 -17.76 3.06 -17.10
N SER A 89 -18.80 2.20 -17.07
CA SER A 89 -20.04 2.49 -17.81
C SER A 89 -20.75 3.76 -17.29
N SER A 90 -21.51 4.43 -18.13
CA SER A 90 -22.30 5.60 -17.71
C SER A 90 -23.27 5.28 -16.57
N ASP A 91 -23.86 4.07 -16.60
CA ASP A 91 -24.81 3.61 -15.60
C ASP A 91 -24.12 3.41 -14.24
N THR A 92 -22.95 2.75 -14.22
CA THR A 92 -22.13 2.61 -13.02
C THR A 92 -21.68 3.97 -12.51
N ALA A 93 -21.18 4.85 -13.40
CA ALA A 93 -20.69 6.18 -13.05
C ALA A 93 -21.77 7.07 -12.42
N SER A 94 -23.03 6.95 -12.85
CA SER A 94 -24.16 7.72 -12.31
C SER A 94 -24.55 7.32 -10.88
N ASN A 95 -24.17 6.10 -10.46
CA ASN A 95 -24.47 5.55 -9.13
C ASN A 95 -23.31 5.72 -8.13
N ILE A 96 -22.19 6.30 -8.57
CA ILE A 96 -21.01 6.52 -7.71
C ILE A 96 -21.21 7.78 -6.86
N ALA A 97 -21.14 7.61 -5.54
CA ALA A 97 -21.01 8.70 -4.59
C ALA A 97 -19.57 8.79 -4.08
N ILE A 98 -19.05 10.02 -3.95
CA ILE A 98 -17.73 10.30 -3.37
C ILE A 98 -17.92 10.43 -1.86
N ALA A 99 -17.14 9.70 -1.08
CA ALA A 99 -17.18 9.78 0.37
C ALA A 99 -16.46 11.04 0.87
N GLU A 100 -17.04 11.67 1.87
CA GLU A 100 -16.41 12.79 2.57
C GLU A 100 -15.49 12.26 3.68
N LEU A 101 -14.20 12.64 3.61
CA LEU A 101 -13.22 12.37 4.67
C LEU A 101 -13.31 13.50 5.71
N GLU A 102 -13.64 13.15 6.96
CA GLU A 102 -13.76 14.11 8.04
C GLU A 102 -12.57 14.05 8.99
N ASP A 103 -12.17 15.21 9.51
CA ASP A 103 -11.16 15.27 10.56
C ASP A 103 -11.61 14.48 11.79
N SER A 104 -10.79 13.55 12.20
CA SER A 104 -11.07 12.63 13.30
C SER A 104 -10.37 13.02 14.62
N SER A 105 -9.78 14.21 14.71
CA SER A 105 -9.07 14.68 15.92
C SER A 105 -10.00 14.79 17.15
N ASP A 106 -11.25 15.22 16.96
CA ASP A 106 -12.24 15.46 18.03
C ASP A 106 -13.09 14.23 18.38
N ILE A 107 -12.82 13.04 17.82
CA ILE A 107 -13.54 11.82 18.11
C ILE A 107 -13.47 11.46 19.60
N LYS A 108 -14.60 11.00 20.15
CA LYS A 108 -14.76 10.66 21.57
C LYS A 108 -14.98 9.15 21.76
N VAL A 109 -14.42 8.61 22.82
CA VAL A 109 -14.75 7.26 23.30
C VAL A 109 -16.24 7.21 23.64
N GLY A 110 -16.91 6.12 23.24
CA GLY A 110 -18.37 5.97 23.32
C GLY A 110 -19.14 6.51 22.12
N GLN A 111 -18.50 7.22 21.18
CA GLN A 111 -19.13 7.69 19.95
C GLN A 111 -19.56 6.53 19.07
N GLN A 112 -20.79 6.55 18.59
CA GLN A 112 -21.34 5.53 17.69
C GLN A 112 -20.66 5.58 16.32
N VAL A 113 -20.39 4.42 15.75
CA VAL A 113 -19.74 4.26 14.45
C VAL A 113 -20.39 3.15 13.62
N VAL A 114 -20.23 3.25 12.31
CA VAL A 114 -20.65 2.26 11.33
C VAL A 114 -19.44 1.84 10.51
N ALA A 115 -19.09 0.57 10.54
CA ALA A 115 -18.04 0.02 9.68
C ALA A 115 -18.66 -0.58 8.42
N ILE A 116 -18.10 -0.21 7.26
CA ILE A 116 -18.52 -0.72 5.94
C ILE A 116 -17.32 -1.33 5.24
N GLY A 117 -17.50 -2.54 4.71
CA GLY A 117 -16.50 -3.22 3.92
C GLY A 117 -17.08 -4.42 3.20
N ASN A 118 -16.22 -5.25 2.59
CA ASN A 118 -16.61 -6.48 1.91
C ASN A 118 -16.05 -7.69 2.65
N ALA A 119 -16.64 -7.97 3.81
CA ALA A 119 -16.20 -9.07 4.66
C ALA A 119 -16.23 -10.40 3.89
N LEU A 120 -15.11 -11.14 3.93
CA LEU A 120 -14.94 -12.45 3.31
C LEU A 120 -15.16 -12.50 1.79
N GLY A 121 -15.29 -11.35 1.12
CA GLY A 121 -15.54 -11.31 -0.34
C GLY A 121 -16.97 -11.66 -0.75
N GLU A 122 -17.90 -11.80 0.20
CA GLU A 122 -19.30 -12.19 -0.04
C GLU A 122 -20.23 -11.02 -0.35
N GLY A 123 -19.70 -9.84 -0.57
CA GLY A 123 -20.45 -8.61 -0.82
C GLY A 123 -20.30 -7.59 0.31
N GLN A 124 -20.91 -6.43 0.10
CA GLN A 124 -20.81 -5.33 1.05
C GLN A 124 -21.49 -5.69 2.38
N SER A 125 -20.75 -5.59 3.48
CA SER A 125 -21.23 -5.78 4.84
C SER A 125 -21.22 -4.47 5.62
N VAL A 126 -22.17 -4.30 6.53
CA VAL A 126 -22.32 -3.15 7.41
C VAL A 126 -22.41 -3.65 8.85
N THR A 127 -21.54 -3.15 9.71
CA THR A 127 -21.58 -3.44 11.15
C THR A 127 -21.59 -2.14 11.93
N THR A 128 -22.10 -2.18 13.17
CA THR A 128 -22.18 -1.01 14.03
C THR A 128 -21.50 -1.28 15.36
N GLY A 129 -20.98 -0.24 15.98
CA GLY A 129 -20.36 -0.27 17.28
C GLY A 129 -20.08 1.12 17.82
N ILE A 130 -19.14 1.25 18.71
CA ILE A 130 -18.65 2.50 19.28
C ILE A 130 -17.13 2.60 19.17
N ILE A 131 -16.61 3.80 19.33
CA ILE A 131 -15.16 3.99 19.61
C ILE A 131 -14.90 3.52 21.04
N SER A 132 -14.20 2.42 21.17
CA SER A 132 -13.87 1.79 22.47
C SER A 132 -12.63 2.43 23.09
N ALA A 133 -11.66 2.88 22.27
CA ALA A 133 -10.46 3.57 22.72
C ALA A 133 -9.82 4.38 21.61
N LYS A 134 -8.93 5.31 21.97
CA LYS A 134 -8.09 6.14 21.09
C LYS A 134 -6.61 5.86 21.37
N ASP A 135 -5.76 6.33 20.45
CA ASP A 135 -4.29 6.32 20.58
C ASP A 135 -3.71 4.95 20.90
N ARG A 136 -4.29 3.91 20.27
CA ARG A 136 -3.81 2.53 20.41
C ARG A 136 -2.63 2.26 19.49
N SER A 137 -1.76 1.38 19.96
CA SER A 137 -0.64 0.89 19.17
C SER A 137 -0.73 -0.63 19.06
N ILE A 138 -0.51 -1.14 17.86
CA ILE A 138 -0.43 -2.59 17.61
C ILE A 138 0.82 -2.88 16.78
N THR A 139 1.41 -4.04 17.03
CA THR A 139 2.56 -4.51 16.23
C THR A 139 2.12 -5.71 15.39
N VAL A 140 2.25 -5.59 14.09
CA VAL A 140 1.93 -6.66 13.12
C VAL A 140 3.15 -6.86 12.23
N ASN A 141 3.64 -8.09 12.14
CA ASN A 141 4.84 -8.43 11.36
C ASN A 141 6.04 -7.51 11.68
N ASN A 142 6.23 -7.19 12.97
CA ASN A 142 7.27 -6.29 13.53
C ASN A 142 7.18 -4.81 13.06
N VAL A 143 6.11 -4.41 12.39
CA VAL A 143 5.78 -3.00 12.14
C VAL A 143 4.80 -2.55 13.22
N THR A 144 5.12 -1.45 13.91
CA THR A 144 4.24 -0.88 14.94
C THR A 144 3.45 0.27 14.35
N PHE A 145 2.12 0.10 14.33
CA PHE A 145 1.16 1.15 13.96
C PHE A 145 0.68 1.84 15.22
N THR A 146 0.69 3.16 15.24
CA THR A 146 0.34 3.98 16.41
C THR A 146 -0.81 4.93 16.13
N GLY A 147 -1.42 5.47 17.18
CA GLY A 147 -2.51 6.45 17.05
C GLY A 147 -3.80 5.87 16.47
N LEU A 148 -4.02 4.55 16.57
CA LEU A 148 -5.21 3.89 16.04
C LEU A 148 -6.44 4.11 16.90
N LEU A 149 -7.61 4.15 16.27
CA LEU A 149 -8.90 3.99 16.95
C LEU A 149 -9.20 2.53 17.17
N MET A 150 -9.74 2.19 18.33
CA MET A 150 -10.28 0.86 18.62
C MET A 150 -11.80 0.94 18.63
N THR A 151 -12.47 -0.06 18.05
CA THR A 151 -13.92 -0.20 18.00
C THR A 151 -14.35 -1.63 18.28
N ASP A 152 -15.56 -1.81 18.80
CA ASP A 152 -16.23 -3.11 18.94
C ASP A 152 -17.11 -3.46 17.73
N ALA A 153 -17.21 -2.57 16.74
CA ALA A 153 -17.79 -2.91 15.44
C ALA A 153 -17.02 -4.08 14.82
N ALA A 154 -17.71 -5.08 14.29
CA ALA A 154 -17.07 -6.26 13.71
C ALA A 154 -16.31 -5.91 12.44
N ILE A 155 -14.99 -5.90 12.52
CA ILE A 155 -14.05 -5.72 11.39
C ILE A 155 -13.28 -7.03 11.21
N ASN A 156 -13.46 -7.66 10.06
CA ASN A 156 -12.86 -8.94 9.71
C ASN A 156 -12.07 -8.83 8.40
N SER A 157 -11.37 -9.89 8.03
CA SER A 157 -10.71 -10.01 6.72
C SER A 157 -11.67 -9.65 5.59
N GLY A 158 -11.22 -8.82 4.64
CA GLY A 158 -12.05 -8.24 3.57
C GLY A 158 -12.59 -6.84 3.88
N ASN A 159 -12.79 -6.47 5.15
CA ASN A 159 -13.12 -5.10 5.53
C ASN A 159 -11.92 -4.15 5.52
N SER A 160 -10.68 -4.66 5.43
CA SER A 160 -9.47 -3.84 5.28
C SER A 160 -9.61 -2.84 4.14
N GLY A 161 -9.27 -1.58 4.40
CA GLY A 161 -9.40 -0.46 3.45
C GLY A 161 -10.82 0.09 3.32
N GLY A 162 -11.79 -0.49 4.04
CA GLY A 162 -13.15 0.00 4.13
C GLY A 162 -13.30 1.19 5.09
N ALA A 163 -14.49 1.77 5.15
CA ALA A 163 -14.77 2.96 5.93
C ALA A 163 -15.25 2.65 7.35
N LEU A 164 -14.76 3.42 8.32
CA LEU A 164 -15.43 3.64 9.59
C LEU A 164 -16.11 5.02 9.52
N LEU A 165 -17.43 5.04 9.65
CA LEU A 165 -18.24 6.24 9.51
C LEU A 165 -18.75 6.72 10.87
N ASN A 166 -18.94 8.04 11.00
CA ASN A 166 -19.69 8.62 12.10
C ASN A 166 -21.22 8.57 11.83
N SER A 167 -22.02 9.10 12.75
CA SER A 167 -23.49 9.14 12.64
C SER A 167 -24.02 10.02 11.50
N GLU A 168 -23.17 10.87 10.92
CA GLU A 168 -23.49 11.73 9.77
C GLU A 168 -23.13 11.06 8.42
N GLY A 169 -22.56 9.85 8.46
CA GLY A 169 -22.15 9.10 7.28
C GLY A 169 -20.81 9.55 6.68
N LYS A 170 -20.04 10.35 7.40
CA LYS A 170 -18.70 10.78 6.97
C LYS A 170 -17.64 9.80 7.44
N VAL A 171 -16.58 9.63 6.64
CA VAL A 171 -15.46 8.72 6.94
C VAL A 171 -14.54 9.36 7.95
N ILE A 172 -14.45 8.78 9.14
CA ILE A 172 -13.57 9.21 10.23
C ILE A 172 -12.30 8.36 10.35
N ALA A 173 -12.33 7.11 9.82
CA ALA A 173 -11.16 6.23 9.80
C ALA A 173 -11.25 5.20 8.67
N ILE A 174 -10.11 4.60 8.34
CA ILE A 174 -9.98 3.48 7.40
C ILE A 174 -9.84 2.20 8.22
N ASN A 175 -10.69 1.19 7.96
CA ASN A 175 -10.69 -0.07 8.67
C ASN A 175 -9.37 -0.82 8.47
N PHE A 176 -8.82 -1.33 9.57
CA PHE A 176 -7.55 -2.05 9.61
C PHE A 176 -7.79 -3.45 10.19
N ALA A 177 -8.02 -4.44 9.32
CA ALA A 177 -8.38 -5.80 9.72
C ALA A 177 -7.16 -6.71 9.98
N LYS A 178 -6.02 -6.15 10.36
CA LYS A 178 -4.88 -6.91 10.86
C LYS A 178 -4.95 -6.99 12.37
N THR A 179 -5.18 -8.16 12.93
CA THR A 179 -5.16 -8.38 14.39
C THR A 179 -3.83 -9.01 14.80
N SER A 180 -3.27 -8.55 15.91
CA SER A 180 -2.02 -9.07 16.48
C SER A 180 -2.16 -10.31 17.33
N SER A 181 -3.39 -10.80 17.56
CA SER A 181 -3.63 -11.95 18.46
C SER A 181 -4.80 -12.81 18.00
N ASP A 182 -4.52 -14.09 17.78
CA ASP A 182 -5.54 -15.11 17.58
C ASP A 182 -6.47 -15.15 18.81
N GLY A 183 -7.77 -14.97 18.59
CA GLY A 183 -8.81 -15.28 19.57
C GLY A 183 -9.30 -14.13 20.46
N VAL A 184 -8.97 -12.86 20.21
CA VAL A 184 -9.58 -11.73 20.91
C VAL A 184 -10.74 -11.17 20.08
N GLU A 185 -11.96 -11.51 20.47
CA GLU A 185 -13.18 -10.96 19.87
C GLU A 185 -13.52 -9.56 20.45
N GLY A 186 -14.17 -8.71 19.64
CA GLY A 186 -14.65 -7.39 20.09
C GLY A 186 -13.59 -6.29 20.15
N MET A 187 -12.42 -6.50 19.60
CA MET A 187 -11.40 -5.46 19.44
C MET A 187 -10.94 -5.37 17.98
N ALA A 188 -11.38 -4.32 17.31
CA ALA A 188 -10.96 -4.02 15.96
C ALA A 188 -10.29 -2.63 15.91
N TYR A 189 -9.46 -2.42 14.90
CA TYR A 189 -8.68 -1.18 14.77
C TYR A 189 -8.98 -0.48 13.46
N SER A 190 -8.87 0.85 13.49
CA SER A 190 -9.02 1.69 12.29
C SER A 190 -8.01 2.83 12.34
N ILE A 191 -7.52 3.23 11.19
CA ILE A 191 -6.55 4.32 11.01
C ILE A 191 -7.33 5.64 10.91
N PRO A 192 -7.18 6.59 11.87
CA PRO A 192 -7.89 7.87 11.82
C PRO A 192 -7.57 8.66 10.56
N VAL A 193 -8.56 9.28 9.94
CA VAL A 193 -8.36 10.15 8.76
C VAL A 193 -7.39 11.28 9.07
N SER A 194 -7.49 11.92 10.26
CA SER A 194 -6.58 13.00 10.66
C SER A 194 -5.10 12.63 10.64
N ASN A 195 -4.77 11.35 10.85
CA ASN A 195 -3.36 10.90 10.86
C ASN A 195 -2.79 10.69 9.44
N VAL A 196 -3.66 10.52 8.44
CA VAL A 196 -3.24 10.08 7.09
C VAL A 196 -3.77 10.96 5.97
N LYS A 197 -4.50 12.03 6.29
CA LYS A 197 -5.11 12.90 5.27
C LYS A 197 -4.08 13.52 4.34
N ASP A 198 -2.99 14.05 4.85
CA ASP A 198 -1.92 14.66 4.02
C ASP A 198 -1.26 13.61 3.11
N ILE A 199 -1.12 12.37 3.59
CA ILE A 199 -0.63 11.25 2.80
C ILE A 199 -1.60 10.92 1.67
N ILE A 200 -2.90 10.81 1.98
CA ILE A 200 -3.96 10.56 0.98
C ILE A 200 -3.95 11.66 -0.07
N ASP A 201 -3.97 12.94 0.35
CA ASP A 201 -3.98 14.09 -0.55
C ASP A 201 -2.73 14.09 -1.45
N SER A 202 -1.55 13.81 -0.91
CA SER A 202 -0.30 13.68 -1.68
C SER A 202 -0.38 12.54 -2.71
N LEU A 203 -0.82 11.36 -2.29
CA LEU A 203 -0.94 10.20 -3.18
C LEU A 203 -1.98 10.41 -4.29
N MET A 204 -3.08 11.13 -4.00
CA MET A 204 -4.09 11.47 -5.00
C MET A 204 -3.55 12.33 -6.14
N THR A 205 -2.54 13.17 -5.89
CA THR A 205 -1.91 14.05 -6.90
C THR A 205 -0.88 13.34 -7.77
N LYS A 206 -0.39 12.15 -7.37
CA LYS A 206 0.57 11.40 -8.16
C LYS A 206 -0.01 10.99 -9.51
N GLN A 207 0.85 10.90 -10.52
CA GLN A 207 0.45 10.40 -11.84
C GLN A 207 0.19 8.90 -11.79
N THR A 208 -0.95 8.47 -12.30
CA THR A 208 -1.20 7.04 -12.51
C THR A 208 -0.32 6.54 -13.63
N ARG A 209 0.45 5.51 -13.35
CA ARG A 209 1.43 4.95 -14.29
C ARG A 209 0.91 3.66 -14.90
N ASN A 210 1.18 3.46 -16.18
CA ASN A 210 0.96 2.19 -16.88
C ASN A 210 2.28 1.43 -16.95
N LYS A 211 2.21 0.10 -16.98
CA LYS A 211 3.41 -0.71 -17.22
C LYS A 211 4.01 -0.35 -18.56
N VAL A 212 5.31 -0.06 -18.56
CA VAL A 212 6.07 0.19 -19.76
C VAL A 212 6.51 -1.11 -20.41
N SER A 213 6.80 -1.10 -21.70
CA SER A 213 7.33 -2.28 -22.37
C SER A 213 8.69 -2.68 -21.77
N SER A 214 8.97 -3.99 -21.71
CA SER A 214 10.15 -4.52 -21.02
C SER A 214 11.50 -4.01 -21.55
N ASP A 215 11.55 -3.54 -22.80
CA ASP A 215 12.71 -2.93 -23.44
C ASP A 215 12.95 -1.48 -23.00
N LYS A 216 11.93 -0.82 -22.47
CA LYS A 216 11.99 0.56 -21.95
C LYS A 216 12.00 0.62 -20.43
N ALA A 217 11.69 -0.50 -19.75
CA ALA A 217 11.60 -0.53 -18.31
C ALA A 217 12.89 -0.06 -17.63
N ALA A 218 12.70 0.72 -16.58
CA ALA A 218 13.78 1.28 -15.80
C ALA A 218 14.60 0.22 -15.08
N TYR A 219 15.87 0.53 -14.84
CA TYR A 219 16.80 -0.32 -14.13
C TYR A 219 17.67 0.51 -13.18
N LEU A 220 17.83 0.05 -11.96
CA LEU A 220 18.62 0.74 -10.94
C LEU A 220 20.10 0.31 -10.95
N GLY A 221 20.36 -0.96 -11.25
CA GLY A 221 21.73 -1.49 -11.32
C GLY A 221 22.30 -1.99 -9.99
N ILE A 222 21.46 -2.61 -9.16
CA ILE A 222 21.86 -3.21 -7.88
C ILE A 222 21.56 -4.71 -7.85
N ALA A 223 22.34 -5.44 -7.04
CA ALA A 223 21.93 -6.74 -6.51
C ALA A 223 21.79 -6.61 -4.99
N ALA A 224 20.67 -7.06 -4.44
CA ALA A 224 20.33 -6.82 -3.05
C ALA A 224 19.57 -8.01 -2.45
N VAL A 225 19.37 -7.97 -1.14
CA VAL A 225 18.62 -8.97 -0.37
C VAL A 225 17.62 -8.26 0.54
N ASP A 226 16.48 -8.90 0.76
CA ASP A 226 15.46 -8.36 1.65
C ASP A 226 15.86 -8.59 3.11
N ILE A 227 15.86 -7.53 3.91
CA ILE A 227 16.02 -7.59 5.36
C ILE A 227 14.63 -7.65 5.97
N THR A 228 14.23 -8.86 6.38
CA THR A 228 12.96 -9.06 7.06
C THR A 228 13.00 -8.52 8.48
N SER A 229 11.84 -8.25 9.06
CA SER A 229 11.71 -7.75 10.43
C SER A 229 12.37 -8.65 11.48
N ASN A 230 12.30 -9.99 11.28
CA ASN A 230 12.97 -10.94 12.18
C ASN A 230 14.50 -10.77 12.13
N TYR A 231 15.06 -10.60 10.93
CA TYR A 231 16.49 -10.40 10.74
C TYR A 231 16.93 -9.03 11.27
N ALA A 232 16.14 -7.99 11.01
CA ALA A 232 16.36 -6.64 11.51
C ALA A 232 16.43 -6.61 13.04
N SER A 233 15.49 -7.25 13.73
CA SER A 233 15.45 -7.31 15.20
C SER A 233 16.65 -8.04 15.81
N TYR A 234 17.17 -9.05 15.14
CA TYR A 234 18.27 -9.86 15.66
C TYR A 234 19.65 -9.21 15.44
N TYR A 235 19.85 -8.55 14.30
CA TYR A 235 21.15 -8.01 13.90
C TYR A 235 21.22 -6.48 13.91
N GLY A 236 20.13 -5.78 14.22
CA GLY A 236 20.08 -4.31 14.28
C GLY A 236 20.07 -3.60 12.92
N PHE A 237 19.75 -4.32 11.83
CA PHE A 237 19.60 -3.70 10.51
C PHE A 237 18.24 -2.99 10.37
N PRO A 238 18.13 -1.92 9.55
CA PRO A 238 16.84 -1.43 9.09
C PRO A 238 16.11 -2.50 8.27
N VAL A 239 14.79 -2.57 8.41
CA VAL A 239 13.94 -3.38 7.51
C VAL A 239 13.95 -2.73 6.13
N GLY A 240 14.21 -3.47 5.06
CA GLY A 240 14.28 -2.92 3.72
C GLY A 240 15.13 -3.79 2.77
N ILE A 241 15.62 -3.17 1.72
CA ILE A 241 16.39 -3.83 0.64
C ILE A 241 17.87 -3.51 0.83
N LEU A 242 18.63 -4.45 1.40
CA LEU A 242 20.07 -4.29 1.63
C LEU A 242 20.86 -4.49 0.33
N ILE A 243 21.53 -3.46 -0.13
CA ILE A 243 22.38 -3.50 -1.32
C ILE A 243 23.61 -4.37 -1.03
N ARG A 244 23.82 -5.39 -1.87
CA ARG A 244 24.99 -6.29 -1.82
C ARG A 244 26.05 -5.90 -2.83
N THR A 245 25.64 -5.41 -3.99
CA THR A 245 26.54 -4.89 -5.03
C THR A 245 25.83 -3.79 -5.81
N VAL A 246 26.61 -2.80 -6.23
CA VAL A 246 26.20 -1.77 -7.17
C VAL A 246 27.01 -2.00 -8.45
N ALA A 247 26.33 -2.00 -9.59
CA ALA A 247 27.01 -2.18 -10.87
C ALA A 247 27.67 -0.86 -11.32
N ASP A 248 28.90 -0.95 -11.82
CA ASP A 248 29.64 0.22 -12.32
C ASP A 248 28.85 0.96 -13.40
N ASP A 249 28.90 2.29 -13.39
CA ASP A 249 28.20 3.19 -14.32
C ASP A 249 26.66 3.05 -14.30
N SER A 250 26.08 2.34 -13.32
CA SER A 250 24.63 2.20 -13.16
C SER A 250 23.96 3.48 -12.65
N ALA A 251 22.64 3.48 -12.63
CA ALA A 251 21.85 4.56 -12.03
C ALA A 251 22.14 4.71 -10.52
N ALA A 252 22.26 3.58 -9.82
CA ALA A 252 22.59 3.55 -8.39
C ALA A 252 23.99 4.09 -8.11
N ASP A 253 24.99 3.69 -8.90
CA ASP A 253 26.39 4.16 -8.80
C ASP A 253 26.47 5.67 -8.98
N LYS A 254 25.85 6.20 -10.06
CA LYS A 254 25.82 7.63 -10.34
C LYS A 254 25.09 8.46 -9.28
N ALA A 255 24.15 7.85 -8.57
CA ALA A 255 23.42 8.49 -7.47
C ALA A 255 24.14 8.39 -6.12
N GLY A 256 25.29 7.70 -6.06
CA GLY A 256 26.09 7.53 -4.86
C GLY A 256 25.53 6.52 -3.86
N LEU A 257 24.72 5.57 -4.33
CA LEU A 257 24.31 4.43 -3.50
C LEU A 257 25.45 3.43 -3.37
N GLU A 258 25.66 2.91 -2.18
CA GLU A 258 26.79 2.06 -1.85
C GLU A 258 26.35 0.67 -1.37
N THR A 259 27.30 -0.26 -1.36
CA THR A 259 27.11 -1.57 -0.74
C THR A 259 26.85 -1.40 0.75
N TYR A 260 25.87 -2.12 1.28
CA TYR A 260 25.32 -2.06 2.64
C TYR A 260 24.37 -0.90 2.93
N ASP A 261 24.08 -0.03 1.97
CA ASP A 261 22.91 0.83 2.07
C ASP A 261 21.62 -0.02 2.08
N THR A 262 20.63 0.41 2.85
CA THR A 262 19.33 -0.28 2.91
C THR A 262 18.25 0.64 2.35
N ILE A 263 17.77 0.33 1.13
CA ILE A 263 16.68 1.09 0.49
C ILE A 263 15.38 0.80 1.23
N VAL A 264 14.64 1.88 1.55
CA VAL A 264 13.34 1.83 2.24
C VAL A 264 12.26 2.63 1.55
N GLY A 265 12.61 3.48 0.57
CA GLY A 265 11.70 4.31 -0.20
C GLY A 265 12.11 4.43 -1.67
N PHE A 266 11.10 4.55 -2.55
CA PHE A 266 11.24 4.77 -3.97
C PHE A 266 10.11 5.68 -4.45
N ASP A 267 10.45 6.86 -4.99
CA ASP A 267 9.50 7.88 -5.49
C ASP A 267 8.40 8.22 -4.46
N ASP A 268 8.82 8.54 -3.23
CA ASP A 268 7.97 8.82 -2.05
C ASP A 268 7.05 7.67 -1.61
N GLN A 269 7.27 6.47 -2.10
CA GLN A 269 6.55 5.26 -1.70
C GLN A 269 7.46 4.37 -0.86
N THR A 270 6.91 3.75 0.18
CA THR A 270 7.66 2.78 0.98
C THR A 270 7.92 1.52 0.15
N VAL A 271 9.17 1.05 0.13
CA VAL A 271 9.54 -0.22 -0.50
C VAL A 271 10.47 -1.01 0.42
N THR A 272 10.12 -2.27 0.69
CA THR A 272 10.86 -3.10 1.66
C THR A 272 11.36 -4.42 1.07
N THR A 273 11.03 -4.72 -0.20
CA THR A 273 11.43 -5.96 -0.86
C THR A 273 11.92 -5.70 -2.28
N MET A 274 12.88 -6.50 -2.73
CA MET A 274 13.38 -6.47 -4.12
C MET A 274 12.27 -6.76 -5.13
N SER A 275 11.33 -7.62 -4.78
CA SER A 275 10.15 -7.88 -5.62
C SER A 275 9.32 -6.62 -5.78
N GLY A 276 9.03 -5.91 -4.67
CA GLY A 276 8.31 -4.64 -4.68
C GLY A 276 9.01 -3.58 -5.53
N LEU A 277 10.31 -3.38 -5.32
CA LEU A 277 11.10 -2.43 -6.12
C LEU A 277 11.11 -2.79 -7.62
N THR A 278 11.27 -4.08 -7.94
CA THR A 278 11.27 -4.56 -9.33
C THR A 278 9.90 -4.35 -9.99
N ASN A 279 8.82 -4.57 -9.26
CA ASN A 279 7.47 -4.31 -9.74
C ASN A 279 7.23 -2.81 -9.97
N MET A 280 7.70 -1.94 -9.07
CA MET A 280 7.61 -0.49 -9.25
C MET A 280 8.37 -0.02 -10.49
N LEU A 281 9.61 -0.49 -10.69
CA LEU A 281 10.44 -0.12 -11.83
C LEU A 281 9.82 -0.45 -13.20
N GLN A 282 8.88 -1.40 -13.27
CA GLN A 282 8.13 -1.71 -14.51
C GLN A 282 7.20 -0.58 -14.98
N TYR A 283 6.93 0.40 -14.13
CA TYR A 283 6.06 1.54 -14.43
C TYR A 283 6.85 2.82 -14.73
N TYR A 284 8.18 2.74 -14.80
CA TYR A 284 9.07 3.87 -15.07
C TYR A 284 9.90 3.58 -16.31
N GLU A 285 10.15 4.64 -17.09
CA GLU A 285 11.06 4.56 -18.25
C GLU A 285 12.48 4.92 -17.82
N ALA A 286 13.45 4.40 -18.54
CA ALA A 286 14.83 4.84 -18.40
C ALA A 286 14.94 6.35 -18.69
N GLY A 287 15.71 7.08 -17.88
CA GLY A 287 15.87 8.53 -17.93
C GLY A 287 14.94 9.31 -16.99
N GLU A 288 13.92 8.68 -16.42
CA GLU A 288 13.10 9.33 -15.40
C GLU A 288 13.90 9.55 -14.10
N LYS A 289 13.57 10.62 -13.38
CA LYS A 289 14.16 10.96 -12.10
C LYS A 289 13.21 10.57 -10.98
N VAL A 290 13.75 9.89 -9.96
CA VAL A 290 13.02 9.46 -8.77
C VAL A 290 13.85 9.73 -7.52
N THR A 291 13.19 9.86 -6.39
CA THR A 291 13.87 9.90 -5.09
C THR A 291 13.99 8.49 -4.52
N ILE A 292 15.17 8.14 -4.01
CA ILE A 292 15.39 6.91 -3.24
C ILE A 292 15.72 7.30 -1.81
N ASP A 293 14.92 6.78 -0.85
CA ASP A 293 15.20 6.86 0.56
C ASP A 293 15.92 5.61 1.02
N TYR A 294 17.02 5.77 1.75
CA TYR A 294 17.84 4.66 2.20
C TYR A 294 18.51 4.96 3.53
N TYR A 295 18.80 3.93 4.29
CA TYR A 295 19.66 4.02 5.45
C TYR A 295 21.12 3.77 5.03
N HIS A 296 21.99 4.68 5.43
CA HIS A 296 23.43 4.59 5.29
C HIS A 296 24.08 4.42 6.66
N MET A 297 25.15 3.60 6.76
CA MET A 297 25.87 3.42 8.01
C MET A 297 26.90 4.54 8.20
N GLU A 298 26.68 5.40 9.21
CA GLU A 298 27.65 6.42 9.64
C GLU A 298 28.24 6.03 11.01
N GLY A 299 29.49 5.54 10.98
CA GLY A 299 30.11 5.00 12.18
C GLY A 299 29.43 3.74 12.68
N SER A 300 28.64 3.82 13.73
CA SER A 300 27.86 2.71 14.30
C SER A 300 26.33 2.88 14.21
N GLU A 301 25.86 3.92 13.53
CA GLU A 301 24.45 4.26 13.46
C GLU A 301 23.95 4.28 12.03
N TYR A 302 22.69 3.85 11.82
CA TYR A 302 22.00 3.96 10.55
C TYR A 302 21.32 5.32 10.44
N VAL A 303 21.73 6.12 9.44
CA VAL A 303 21.17 7.45 9.17
C VAL A 303 20.30 7.38 7.93
N LEU A 304 19.05 7.83 8.03
CA LEU A 304 18.14 7.93 6.88
C LEU A 304 18.60 9.07 5.97
N LYS A 305 18.79 8.76 4.69
CA LYS A 305 19.17 9.69 3.63
C LYS A 305 18.23 9.56 2.44
N SER A 306 18.20 10.60 1.62
CA SER A 306 17.49 10.63 0.34
C SER A 306 18.41 11.08 -0.77
N THR A 307 18.32 10.46 -1.95
CA THR A 307 19.08 10.87 -3.13
C THR A 307 18.19 10.85 -4.37
N GLU A 308 18.40 11.81 -5.29
CA GLU A 308 17.76 11.80 -6.62
C GLU A 308 18.51 10.85 -7.55
N VAL A 309 17.82 9.93 -8.16
CA VAL A 309 18.35 8.94 -9.08
C VAL A 309 17.75 9.14 -10.46
N THR A 310 18.58 9.30 -11.49
CA THR A 310 18.14 9.17 -12.88
C THR A 310 18.18 7.70 -13.27
N LEU A 311 17.01 7.11 -13.49
CA LEU A 311 16.86 5.68 -13.77
C LEU A 311 17.56 5.31 -15.10
N GLY A 312 18.27 4.18 -15.10
CA GLY A 312 18.95 3.65 -16.27
C GLY A 312 18.11 2.64 -17.04
N SER A 313 18.64 2.19 -18.18
CA SER A 313 18.11 1.04 -18.90
C SER A 313 18.93 -0.21 -18.58
N LYS A 314 18.29 -1.39 -18.61
CA LYS A 314 19.03 -2.65 -18.54
C LYS A 314 19.91 -2.74 -19.79
N LYS A 315 21.25 -2.71 -19.63
CA LYS A 315 22.16 -2.97 -20.76
C LYS A 315 21.84 -4.36 -21.30
N ALA A 316 21.60 -4.47 -22.63
CA ALA A 316 21.52 -5.76 -23.27
C ALA A 316 22.86 -6.49 -23.03
N SER A 317 22.81 -7.65 -22.35
CA SER A 317 23.97 -8.53 -22.09
C SER A 317 24.32 -9.31 -23.33
#